data_14b7ce2055e2603488f44566c31428f9
#
_entry.id   14b7ce2055e2603488f44566c31428f9
#
_cell.length_a   1.000
_cell.length_b   1.000
_cell.length_c   1.000
_cell.angle_alpha   90.00
_cell.angle_beta   90.00
_cell.angle_gamma   90.00
#
_symmetry.space_group_name_H-M   'P 1'
#
loop_
_entity.id
_entity.type
_entity.pdbx_description
1 polymer ?
#
loop_
_entity_poly.entity_id
_entity_poly.type
_entity_poly.pdbx_seq_one_letter_code
_entity_poly.pdbx_strand_id
1 'polypeptide(L)'
;MRKENLISMVEDRKAELIDLVSRLIRINSENPTGTQREVVDFVEKYLEKAGIAYEETGENPDYPCVVARMGSEDGYSLIFNGHVDVVPAGDRGLWDFDPFCGTVTDSQILGRGTSDMKAGVAGVLFAMALLKESNVCLKGNIRLHIVSDEESGGEYGSAWLCEHGYAKGANGCLVAEPTSMATIEIGQKGGMLLTIRAHGKAAHGSLGNYKGENAILKMAKVLPLVEKLTRISGHFSDRQLKPLADSKMIAEDKN
;
A
#
# COMPACT_ATOMS: atom_id res chain seq x y z
N MET A 1 -28.23 9.09 12.60
CA MET A 1 -28.53 8.71 11.19
C MET A 1 -28.54 7.18 11.09
N ARG A 2 -29.37 6.59 10.21
CA ARG A 2 -29.39 5.13 10.00
C ARG A 2 -28.31 4.73 8.99
N LYS A 3 -27.80 3.51 9.08
CA LYS A 3 -26.78 2.96 8.18
C LYS A 3 -27.21 3.06 6.69
N GLU A 4 -28.47 2.75 6.42
CA GLU A 4 -29.07 2.78 5.07
C GLU A 4 -28.96 4.18 4.44
N ASN A 5 -29.16 5.23 5.26
CA ASN A 5 -29.04 6.62 4.76
C ASN A 5 -27.59 6.96 4.37
N LEU A 6 -26.60 6.48 5.13
CA LEU A 6 -25.19 6.70 4.78
C LEU A 6 -24.81 5.97 3.50
N ILE A 7 -25.31 4.75 3.30
CA ILE A 7 -25.08 3.99 2.06
C ILE A 7 -25.71 4.73 0.87
N SER A 8 -26.95 5.21 1.02
CA SER A 8 -27.60 6.02 -0.03
C SER A 8 -26.80 7.27 -0.40
N MET A 9 -26.25 7.98 0.60
CA MET A 9 -25.39 9.15 0.35
C MET A 9 -24.15 8.80 -0.47
N VAL A 10 -23.56 7.62 -0.26
CA VAL A 10 -22.41 7.18 -1.08
C VAL A 10 -22.84 6.97 -2.53
N GLU A 11 -23.96 6.33 -2.76
CA GLU A 11 -24.48 6.09 -4.12
C GLU A 11 -24.84 7.43 -4.81
N ASP A 12 -25.52 8.32 -4.11
CA ASP A 12 -25.93 9.64 -4.64
C ASP A 12 -24.72 10.52 -5.02
N ARG A 13 -23.59 10.33 -4.34
CA ARG A 13 -22.35 11.11 -4.53
C ARG A 13 -21.21 10.30 -5.15
N LYS A 14 -21.52 9.19 -5.79
CA LYS A 14 -20.54 8.31 -6.46
C LYS A 14 -19.63 9.07 -7.43
N ALA A 15 -20.17 10.06 -8.15
CA ALA A 15 -19.38 10.87 -9.09
C ALA A 15 -18.28 11.68 -8.39
N GLU A 16 -18.49 12.14 -7.15
CA GLU A 16 -17.48 12.86 -6.37
C GLU A 16 -16.34 11.91 -5.94
N LEU A 17 -16.68 10.68 -5.55
CA LEU A 17 -15.66 9.66 -5.24
C LEU A 17 -14.81 9.33 -6.47
N ILE A 18 -15.44 9.15 -7.63
CA ILE A 18 -14.75 8.87 -8.89
C ILE A 18 -13.82 10.04 -9.25
N ASP A 19 -14.28 11.29 -9.12
CA ASP A 19 -13.43 12.47 -9.34
C ASP A 19 -12.24 12.50 -8.37
N LEU A 20 -12.46 12.20 -7.10
CA LEU A 20 -11.40 12.16 -6.10
C LEU A 20 -10.31 11.15 -6.46
N VAL A 21 -10.70 9.93 -6.87
CA VAL A 21 -9.74 8.90 -7.35
C VAL A 21 -8.99 9.42 -8.57
N SER A 22 -9.71 9.92 -9.60
CA SER A 22 -9.11 10.45 -10.83
C SER A 22 -8.08 11.53 -10.53
N ARG A 23 -8.37 12.44 -9.62
CA ARG A 23 -7.45 13.53 -9.23
C ARG A 23 -6.23 13.02 -8.49
N LEU A 24 -6.36 12.06 -7.59
CA LEU A 24 -5.22 11.42 -6.92
C LEU A 24 -4.30 10.70 -7.92
N ILE A 25 -4.87 10.02 -8.92
CA ILE A 25 -4.08 9.33 -9.95
C ILE A 25 -3.28 10.30 -10.80
N ARG A 26 -3.79 11.49 -11.08
CA ARG A 26 -3.10 12.52 -11.88
C ARG A 26 -1.85 13.08 -11.21
N ILE A 27 -1.71 12.90 -9.90
CA ILE A 27 -0.51 13.31 -9.19
C ILE A 27 0.51 12.18 -9.29
N ASN A 28 1.66 12.45 -9.92
CA ASN A 28 2.76 11.49 -9.95
C ASN A 28 3.41 11.41 -8.58
N SER A 29 3.30 10.25 -7.95
CA SER A 29 3.91 9.93 -6.66
C SER A 29 4.74 8.66 -6.73
N GLU A 30 5.46 8.46 -7.84
CA GLU A 30 6.38 7.33 -7.99
C GLU A 30 7.43 7.32 -6.88
N ASN A 31 7.63 6.16 -6.27
CA ASN A 31 8.63 5.93 -5.23
C ASN A 31 9.56 4.77 -5.71
N PRO A 32 10.88 4.96 -5.65
CA PRO A 32 11.67 5.91 -4.84
C PRO A 32 12.13 7.17 -5.56
N THR A 33 11.45 7.70 -6.54
CA THR A 33 11.97 8.75 -7.45
C THR A 33 11.82 10.20 -7.00
N GLY A 34 11.39 10.48 -5.77
CA GLY A 34 11.29 11.87 -5.32
C GLY A 34 10.45 12.07 -4.08
N THR A 35 10.15 13.34 -3.81
CA THR A 35 9.29 13.72 -2.69
C THR A 35 7.84 13.42 -2.97
N GLN A 36 7.11 13.02 -1.95
CA GLN A 36 5.68 12.75 -1.99
C GLN A 36 4.83 14.00 -1.65
N ARG A 37 5.46 15.17 -1.64
CA ARG A 37 4.85 16.42 -1.16
C ARG A 37 3.53 16.75 -1.85
N GLU A 38 3.50 16.67 -3.19
CA GLU A 38 2.31 17.09 -3.97
C GLU A 38 1.06 16.26 -3.63
N VAL A 39 1.22 14.94 -3.50
CA VAL A 39 0.09 14.06 -3.18
C VAL A 39 -0.35 14.22 -1.73
N VAL A 40 0.58 14.48 -0.82
CA VAL A 40 0.28 14.75 0.59
C VAL A 40 -0.46 16.09 0.73
N ASP A 41 0.03 17.16 0.10
CA ASP A 41 -0.66 18.46 0.05
C ASP A 41 -2.10 18.34 -0.49
N PHE A 42 -2.31 17.45 -1.44
CA PHE A 42 -3.67 17.20 -1.96
C PHE A 42 -4.57 16.56 -0.90
N VAL A 43 -4.06 15.58 -0.15
CA VAL A 43 -4.79 14.93 0.95
C VAL A 43 -5.13 15.94 2.05
N GLU A 44 -4.17 16.75 2.44
CA GLU A 44 -4.36 17.80 3.45
C GLU A 44 -5.46 18.79 3.06
N LYS A 45 -5.40 19.33 1.84
CA LYS A 45 -6.43 20.22 1.30
C LYS A 45 -7.81 19.57 1.25
N TYR A 46 -7.87 18.26 0.99
CA TYR A 46 -9.13 17.53 1.04
C TYR A 46 -9.69 17.47 2.46
N LEU A 47 -8.84 17.15 3.46
CA LEU A 47 -9.23 17.11 4.87
C LEU A 47 -9.65 18.49 5.39
N GLU A 48 -8.92 19.55 5.03
CA GLU A 48 -9.28 20.92 5.35
C GLU A 48 -10.67 21.29 4.81
N LYS A 49 -10.92 20.99 3.53
CA LYS A 49 -12.22 21.23 2.90
C LYS A 49 -13.35 20.46 3.59
N ALA A 50 -13.07 19.26 4.07
CA ALA A 50 -14.02 18.43 4.80
C ALA A 50 -14.20 18.88 6.27
N GLY A 51 -13.42 19.83 6.76
CA GLY A 51 -13.42 20.28 8.16
C GLY A 51 -12.92 19.23 9.13
N ILE A 52 -12.01 18.36 8.68
CA ILE A 52 -11.37 17.32 9.49
C ILE A 52 -9.99 17.81 9.90
N ALA A 53 -9.77 17.94 11.20
CA ALA A 53 -8.47 18.30 11.73
C ALA A 53 -7.45 17.17 11.50
N TYR A 54 -6.24 17.54 11.10
CA TYR A 54 -5.14 16.63 10.84
C TYR A 54 -3.83 17.18 11.40
N GLU A 55 -2.84 16.33 11.45
CA GLU A 55 -1.44 16.63 11.76
C GLU A 55 -0.58 16.05 10.64
N GLU A 56 0.32 16.86 10.09
CA GLU A 56 1.44 16.35 9.30
C GLU A 56 2.56 15.97 10.26
N THR A 57 3.16 14.80 10.06
CA THR A 57 4.20 14.26 10.93
C THR A 57 5.16 13.39 10.13
N GLY A 58 6.20 12.89 10.79
CA GLY A 58 7.26 12.07 10.17
C GLY A 58 8.64 12.73 10.35
N GLU A 59 9.67 11.93 10.22
CA GLU A 59 11.06 12.45 10.36
C GLU A 59 11.70 12.80 9.01
N ASN A 60 11.16 12.25 7.92
CA ASN A 60 11.70 12.49 6.59
C ASN A 60 10.76 13.41 5.78
N PRO A 61 11.20 14.63 5.43
CA PRO A 61 10.37 15.61 4.72
C PRO A 61 10.00 15.17 3.29
N ASP A 62 10.71 14.23 2.70
CA ASP A 62 10.38 13.67 1.39
C ASP A 62 9.26 12.63 1.48
N TYR A 63 9.02 12.07 2.66
CA TYR A 63 8.02 11.05 2.97
C TYR A 63 7.13 11.46 4.15
N PRO A 64 6.39 12.58 4.05
CA PRO A 64 5.54 13.04 5.14
C PRO A 64 4.35 12.11 5.35
N CYS A 65 3.92 11.99 6.60
CA CYS A 65 2.71 11.29 6.99
C CYS A 65 1.61 12.28 7.35
N VAL A 66 0.35 11.93 7.08
CA VAL A 66 -0.82 12.69 7.54
C VAL A 66 -1.63 11.84 8.50
N VAL A 67 -1.85 12.34 9.69
CA VAL A 67 -2.66 11.68 10.71
C VAL A 67 -3.88 12.56 11.02
N ALA A 68 -5.07 11.99 10.96
CA ALA A 68 -6.29 12.67 11.37
C ALA A 68 -7.09 11.82 12.36
N ARG A 69 -7.91 12.47 13.17
CA ARG A 69 -8.78 11.78 14.11
C ARG A 69 -10.18 12.39 14.09
N MET A 70 -11.18 11.53 14.19
CA MET A 70 -12.58 11.94 14.26
C MET A 70 -13.32 11.04 15.28
N GLY A 71 -14.15 11.62 16.11
CA GLY A 71 -14.97 10.92 17.11
C GLY A 71 -14.51 11.16 18.53
N SER A 72 -14.90 10.26 19.45
CA SER A 72 -14.61 10.36 20.89
C SER A 72 -13.28 9.72 21.26
N GLU A 73 -12.62 10.22 22.28
CA GLU A 73 -11.45 9.56 22.87
C GLU A 73 -11.79 8.21 23.51
N ASP A 74 -13.01 8.09 24.01
CA ASP A 74 -13.52 6.87 24.61
C ASP A 74 -14.12 5.93 23.58
N GLY A 75 -14.06 4.62 23.84
CA GLY A 75 -14.68 3.59 23.03
C GLY A 75 -13.75 2.94 22.03
N TYR A 76 -14.32 2.31 20.98
CA TYR A 76 -13.56 1.57 19.99
C TYR A 76 -12.78 2.51 19.08
N SER A 77 -11.49 2.25 18.94
CA SER A 77 -10.59 3.02 18.08
C SER A 77 -10.20 2.20 16.85
N LEU A 78 -10.58 2.67 15.66
CA LEU A 78 -10.28 2.05 14.39
C LEU A 78 -9.30 2.92 13.60
N ILE A 79 -8.18 2.36 13.20
CA ILE A 79 -7.27 2.99 12.25
C ILE A 79 -7.70 2.63 10.83
N PHE A 80 -7.76 3.63 9.96
CA PHE A 80 -7.67 3.45 8.52
C PHE A 80 -6.25 3.82 8.10
N ASN A 81 -5.54 2.87 7.50
CA ASN A 81 -4.20 3.08 6.97
C ASN A 81 -4.22 2.95 5.44
N GLY A 82 -3.44 3.78 4.77
CA GLY A 82 -3.24 3.70 3.34
C GLY A 82 -2.05 4.53 2.89
N HIS A 83 -1.43 4.11 1.78
CA HIS A 83 -0.31 4.81 1.19
C HIS A 83 -0.70 5.58 -0.07
N VAL A 84 0.04 6.65 -0.34
CA VAL A 84 -0.19 7.53 -1.50
C VAL A 84 0.91 7.48 -2.54
N ASP A 85 2.06 6.89 -2.19
CA ASP A 85 3.11 6.58 -3.14
C ASP A 85 2.72 5.40 -4.03
N VAL A 86 3.40 5.25 -5.15
CA VAL A 86 3.16 4.18 -6.12
C VAL A 86 4.47 3.68 -6.68
N VAL A 87 4.55 2.40 -7.06
CA VAL A 87 5.71 1.87 -7.79
C VAL A 87 5.91 2.62 -9.11
N PRO A 88 7.16 2.74 -9.60
CA PRO A 88 7.43 3.36 -10.88
C PRO A 88 6.59 2.77 -12.03
N ALA A 89 6.16 3.61 -12.95
CA ALA A 89 5.43 3.18 -14.15
C ALA A 89 6.31 2.30 -15.06
N GLY A 90 7.63 2.38 -14.93
CA GLY A 90 8.57 1.65 -15.76
C GLY A 90 8.65 2.21 -17.17
N ASP A 91 8.78 1.32 -18.15
CA ASP A 91 8.84 1.73 -19.58
C ASP A 91 7.45 2.24 -20.02
N ARG A 92 7.38 3.55 -20.25
CA ARG A 92 6.13 4.20 -20.68
C ARG A 92 5.68 3.75 -22.08
N GLY A 93 6.58 3.19 -22.90
CA GLY A 93 6.23 2.63 -24.18
C GLY A 93 5.40 1.35 -24.12
N LEU A 94 5.28 0.74 -22.93
CA LEU A 94 4.45 -0.44 -22.66
C LEU A 94 3.01 -0.09 -22.20
N TRP A 95 2.71 1.21 -22.07
CA TRP A 95 1.39 1.68 -21.67
C TRP A 95 0.60 2.16 -22.88
N ASP A 96 -0.68 1.78 -22.96
CA ASP A 96 -1.60 2.27 -23.99
C ASP A 96 -2.13 3.69 -23.70
N PHE A 97 -1.81 4.24 -22.51
CA PHE A 97 -2.22 5.57 -22.05
C PHE A 97 -1.16 6.13 -21.10
N ASP A 98 -1.21 7.42 -20.80
CA ASP A 98 -0.31 8.02 -19.80
C ASP A 98 -0.62 7.40 -18.41
N PRO A 99 0.40 6.82 -17.72
CA PRO A 99 0.23 6.22 -16.39
C PRO A 99 -0.41 7.14 -15.35
N PHE A 100 -0.34 8.45 -15.54
CA PHE A 100 -0.92 9.44 -14.63
C PHE A 100 -2.08 10.24 -15.26
N CYS A 101 -2.75 9.68 -16.27
CA CYS A 101 -3.88 10.36 -16.91
C CYS A 101 -5.12 10.47 -16.01
N GLY A 102 -5.36 9.52 -15.11
CA GLY A 102 -6.57 9.48 -14.30
C GLY A 102 -7.86 9.48 -15.12
N THR A 103 -7.82 8.93 -16.35
CA THR A 103 -8.96 8.93 -17.26
C THR A 103 -10.07 8.04 -16.73
N VAL A 104 -11.27 8.59 -16.63
CA VAL A 104 -12.48 7.86 -16.24
C VAL A 104 -13.19 7.37 -17.51
N THR A 105 -13.46 6.09 -17.58
CA THR A 105 -14.28 5.45 -18.60
C THR A 105 -15.61 4.98 -17.98
N ASP A 106 -16.47 4.35 -18.75
CA ASP A 106 -17.76 3.83 -18.25
C ASP A 106 -17.60 2.78 -17.14
N SER A 107 -16.46 2.08 -17.10
CA SER A 107 -16.25 0.94 -16.18
C SER A 107 -14.94 0.99 -15.39
N GLN A 108 -14.02 1.90 -15.71
CA GLN A 108 -12.67 1.91 -15.16
C GLN A 108 -12.15 3.34 -14.96
N ILE A 109 -11.17 3.46 -14.06
CA ILE A 109 -10.30 4.63 -13.96
C ILE A 109 -8.90 4.14 -14.33
N LEU A 110 -8.29 4.76 -15.33
CA LEU A 110 -6.99 4.36 -15.88
C LEU A 110 -5.86 5.10 -15.19
N GLY A 111 -4.84 4.36 -14.76
CA GLY A 111 -3.61 4.95 -14.25
C GLY A 111 -2.89 4.11 -13.20
N ARG A 112 -1.62 4.44 -12.96
CA ARG A 112 -0.79 3.88 -11.91
C ARG A 112 -1.34 4.28 -10.54
N GLY A 113 -1.45 3.32 -9.61
CA GLY A 113 -1.98 3.57 -8.27
C GLY A 113 -3.51 3.50 -8.18
N THR A 114 -4.24 3.23 -9.29
CA THR A 114 -5.69 3.11 -9.24
C THR A 114 -6.12 1.91 -8.38
N SER A 115 -5.44 0.78 -8.51
CA SER A 115 -5.70 -0.40 -7.69
C SER A 115 -4.92 -0.32 -6.37
N ASP A 116 -3.66 -0.04 -6.45
CA ASP A 116 -2.69 -0.04 -5.35
C ASP A 116 -2.10 1.36 -5.19
N MET A 117 -2.53 2.16 -4.08
CA MET A 117 -3.82 1.93 -3.42
C MET A 117 -4.61 3.25 -3.31
N LYS A 118 -4.38 4.21 -4.25
CA LYS A 118 -5.02 5.54 -4.20
C LYS A 118 -6.55 5.49 -4.24
N ALA A 119 -7.16 4.47 -4.88
CA ALA A 119 -8.61 4.31 -4.81
C ALA A 119 -9.08 3.93 -3.39
N GLY A 120 -8.32 3.09 -2.69
CA GLY A 120 -8.58 2.78 -1.28
C GLY A 120 -8.47 4.02 -0.39
N VAL A 121 -7.40 4.82 -0.58
CA VAL A 121 -7.22 6.11 0.11
C VAL A 121 -8.39 7.05 -0.16
N ALA A 122 -8.79 7.21 -1.42
CA ALA A 122 -9.94 8.04 -1.79
C ALA A 122 -11.24 7.56 -1.11
N GLY A 123 -11.46 6.25 -1.07
CA GLY A 123 -12.62 5.66 -0.39
C GLY A 123 -12.68 6.00 1.08
N VAL A 124 -11.55 5.92 1.78
CA VAL A 124 -11.46 6.26 3.21
C VAL A 124 -11.68 7.76 3.44
N LEU A 125 -10.99 8.61 2.68
CA LEU A 125 -11.13 10.07 2.76
C LEU A 125 -12.58 10.49 2.52
N PHE A 126 -13.21 9.94 1.48
CA PHE A 126 -14.59 10.24 1.14
C PHE A 126 -15.56 9.77 2.23
N ALA A 127 -15.38 8.56 2.77
CA ALA A 127 -16.20 8.05 3.87
C ALA A 127 -16.11 8.92 5.12
N MET A 128 -14.89 9.36 5.49
CA MET A 128 -14.69 10.25 6.62
C MET A 128 -15.36 11.62 6.40
N ALA A 129 -15.25 12.18 5.19
CA ALA A 129 -15.93 13.44 4.84
C ALA A 129 -17.46 13.33 4.95
N LEU A 130 -18.04 12.23 4.45
CA LEU A 130 -19.49 11.97 4.59
C LEU A 130 -19.92 11.84 6.04
N LEU A 131 -19.16 11.12 6.86
CA LEU A 131 -19.44 10.97 8.29
C LEU A 131 -19.38 12.32 9.01
N LYS A 132 -18.40 13.15 8.67
CA LYS A 132 -18.25 14.51 9.23
C LYS A 132 -19.43 15.40 8.86
N GLU A 133 -19.77 15.48 7.59
CA GLU A 133 -20.91 16.26 7.07
C GLU A 133 -22.23 15.82 7.68
N SER A 134 -22.41 14.50 7.86
CA SER A 134 -23.62 13.92 8.41
C SER A 134 -23.78 14.13 9.91
N ASN A 135 -22.81 14.71 10.60
CA ASN A 135 -22.78 14.90 12.04
C ASN A 135 -23.09 13.60 12.84
N VAL A 136 -22.60 12.46 12.35
CA VAL A 136 -22.80 11.17 13.01
C VAL A 136 -22.01 11.14 14.31
N CYS A 137 -22.72 10.88 15.42
CA CYS A 137 -22.07 10.65 16.70
C CYS A 137 -21.42 9.25 16.70
N LEU A 138 -20.10 9.21 16.60
CA LEU A 138 -19.32 7.98 16.70
C LEU A 138 -19.22 7.55 18.16
N LYS A 139 -19.40 6.24 18.43
CA LYS A 139 -19.24 5.65 19.78
C LYS A 139 -17.77 5.36 20.14
N GLY A 140 -16.87 5.83 19.34
CA GLY A 140 -15.43 5.70 19.44
C GLY A 140 -14.78 6.65 18.48
N ASN A 141 -13.61 6.31 17.97
CA ASN A 141 -12.91 7.16 17.02
C ASN A 141 -12.43 6.41 15.79
N ILE A 142 -12.29 7.17 14.72
CA ILE A 142 -11.57 6.81 13.51
C ILE A 142 -10.27 7.58 13.51
N ARG A 143 -9.16 6.90 13.32
CA ARG A 143 -7.85 7.48 13.06
C ARG A 143 -7.50 7.21 11.61
N LEU A 144 -7.07 8.24 10.90
CA LEU A 144 -6.55 8.13 9.54
C LEU A 144 -5.02 8.20 9.61
N HIS A 145 -4.36 7.25 8.99
CA HIS A 145 -2.92 7.24 8.78
C HIS A 145 -2.65 7.16 7.29
N ILE A 146 -2.28 8.28 6.67
CA ILE A 146 -1.80 8.32 5.29
C ILE A 146 -0.30 8.36 5.33
N VAL A 147 0.33 7.41 4.66
CA VAL A 147 1.78 7.25 4.56
C VAL A 147 2.24 7.37 3.12
N SER A 148 3.52 7.58 2.89
CA SER A 148 4.02 7.94 1.57
C SER A 148 5.32 7.24 1.16
N ASP A 149 5.63 6.07 1.78
CA ASP A 149 6.84 5.28 1.52
C ASP A 149 6.61 3.75 1.57
N GLU A 150 5.36 3.29 1.43
CA GLU A 150 5.02 1.87 1.53
C GLU A 150 5.77 1.06 0.48
N GLU A 151 5.80 1.53 -0.75
CA GLU A 151 6.43 0.90 -1.92
C GLU A 151 7.97 0.80 -1.83
N SER A 152 8.56 1.48 -0.85
CA SER A 152 10.00 1.40 -0.54
C SER A 152 10.30 0.73 0.81
N GLY A 153 9.27 0.19 1.49
CA GLY A 153 9.42 -0.61 2.70
C GLY A 153 8.81 -0.02 3.97
N GLY A 154 8.23 1.18 3.92
CA GLY A 154 7.41 1.75 4.99
C GLY A 154 8.16 2.20 6.24
N GLU A 155 9.48 2.46 6.12
CA GLU A 155 10.34 2.82 7.26
C GLU A 155 9.94 4.18 7.85
N TYR A 156 9.70 5.17 6.99
CA TYR A 156 9.32 6.54 7.39
C TYR A 156 7.82 6.74 7.58
N GLY A 157 7.01 5.79 7.11
CA GLY A 157 5.55 5.79 7.16
C GLY A 157 5.00 4.95 8.29
N SER A 158 4.45 3.78 7.95
CA SER A 158 3.72 2.94 8.90
C SER A 158 4.58 2.45 10.06
N ALA A 159 5.85 2.09 9.82
CA ALA A 159 6.76 1.69 10.88
C ALA A 159 7.02 2.86 11.84
N TRP A 160 7.37 4.02 11.31
CA TRP A 160 7.62 5.22 12.11
C TRP A 160 6.41 5.61 12.96
N LEU A 161 5.19 5.63 12.38
CA LEU A 161 3.95 5.93 13.10
C LEU A 161 3.70 4.94 14.25
N CYS A 162 3.95 3.65 14.04
CA CYS A 162 3.82 2.63 15.09
C CYS A 162 4.82 2.86 16.24
N GLU A 163 6.08 3.11 15.92
CA GLU A 163 7.16 3.34 16.88
C GLU A 163 6.93 4.62 17.71
N HIS A 164 6.35 5.66 17.10
CA HIS A 164 6.04 6.92 17.77
C HIS A 164 4.65 6.94 18.45
N GLY A 165 3.98 5.78 18.51
CA GLY A 165 2.79 5.59 19.33
C GLY A 165 1.48 6.02 18.68
N TYR A 166 1.44 6.38 17.40
CA TYR A 166 0.22 6.77 16.69
C TYR A 166 -0.79 5.61 16.59
N ALA A 167 -0.31 4.36 16.60
CA ALA A 167 -1.16 3.17 16.62
C ALA A 167 -1.54 2.72 18.05
N LYS A 168 -0.97 3.32 19.11
CA LYS A 168 -1.20 2.89 20.48
C LYS A 168 -2.67 3.03 20.88
N GLY A 169 -3.20 1.98 21.51
CA GLY A 169 -4.58 1.94 22.00
C GLY A 169 -5.64 1.77 20.89
N ALA A 170 -5.25 1.53 19.65
CA ALA A 170 -6.20 1.13 18.61
C ALA A 170 -6.69 -0.30 18.84
N ASN A 171 -7.98 -0.53 18.56
CA ASN A 171 -8.62 -1.85 18.69
C ASN A 171 -8.61 -2.63 17.36
N GLY A 172 -8.40 -1.94 16.24
CA GLY A 172 -8.30 -2.53 14.93
C GLY A 172 -7.67 -1.58 13.94
N CYS A 173 -7.18 -2.16 12.83
CA CYS A 173 -6.69 -1.42 11.68
C CYS A 173 -7.31 -2.03 10.43
N LEU A 174 -7.77 -1.18 9.51
CA LEU A 174 -8.18 -1.53 8.18
C LEU A 174 -7.23 -0.84 7.21
N VAL A 175 -6.53 -1.65 6.43
CA VAL A 175 -5.68 -1.18 5.33
C VAL A 175 -6.49 -1.34 4.05
N ALA A 176 -6.65 -0.25 3.30
CA ALA A 176 -7.53 -0.23 2.14
C ALA A 176 -6.85 -0.75 0.86
N GLU A 177 -5.99 -1.75 1.01
CA GLU A 177 -5.28 -2.44 -0.06
C GLU A 177 -6.19 -3.30 -0.94
N PRO A 178 -5.80 -3.53 -2.21
CA PRO A 178 -6.58 -4.33 -3.14
C PRO A 178 -6.45 -5.82 -2.88
N THR A 179 -7.40 -6.41 -2.18
CA THR A 179 -7.43 -7.86 -1.88
C THR A 179 -8.36 -8.66 -2.78
N SER A 180 -9.08 -8.04 -3.66
CA SER A 180 -10.20 -8.50 -4.49
C SER A 180 -11.57 -8.29 -3.85
N MET A 181 -12.63 -8.45 -4.64
CA MET A 181 -14.01 -8.31 -4.17
C MET A 181 -14.49 -9.50 -3.32
N ALA A 182 -13.76 -10.59 -3.30
CA ALA A 182 -14.15 -11.85 -2.65
C ALA A 182 -13.30 -12.22 -1.43
N THR A 183 -12.21 -11.47 -1.15
CA THR A 183 -11.24 -11.82 -0.11
C THR A 183 -10.92 -10.64 0.79
N ILE A 184 -10.62 -10.96 2.04
CA ILE A 184 -10.06 -10.03 3.02
C ILE A 184 -8.76 -10.67 3.52
N GLU A 185 -7.66 -9.96 3.39
CA GLU A 185 -6.39 -10.38 3.99
C GLU A 185 -6.38 -10.08 5.49
N ILE A 186 -5.97 -11.07 6.26
CA ILE A 186 -5.86 -10.98 7.73
C ILE A 186 -4.44 -11.16 8.22
N GLY A 187 -3.48 -11.25 7.31
CA GLY A 187 -2.06 -11.40 7.58
C GLY A 187 -1.27 -11.59 6.29
N GLN A 188 0.01 -11.31 6.36
CA GLN A 188 0.94 -11.43 5.25
C GLN A 188 2.09 -12.36 5.59
N LYS A 189 2.71 -12.94 4.56
CA LYS A 189 3.97 -13.66 4.70
C LYS A 189 5.10 -12.65 4.86
N GLY A 190 6.09 -12.98 5.69
CA GLY A 190 7.34 -12.22 5.75
C GLY A 190 8.09 -12.30 4.42
N GLY A 191 8.65 -11.18 3.99
CA GLY A 191 9.55 -11.10 2.85
C GLY A 191 11.01 -11.02 3.31
N MET A 192 11.92 -11.58 2.52
CA MET A 192 13.36 -11.43 2.71
C MET A 192 14.03 -11.25 1.35
N LEU A 193 14.71 -10.11 1.19
CA LEU A 193 15.57 -9.90 0.03
C LEU A 193 16.95 -10.51 0.29
N LEU A 194 17.37 -11.42 -0.59
CA LEU A 194 18.66 -12.07 -0.50
C LEU A 194 19.52 -11.72 -1.72
N THR A 195 20.63 -11.04 -1.49
CA THR A 195 21.62 -10.77 -2.53
C THR A 195 22.77 -11.79 -2.43
N ILE A 196 22.96 -12.57 -3.49
CA ILE A 196 24.07 -13.52 -3.59
C ILE A 196 25.07 -12.99 -4.62
N ARG A 197 26.32 -12.81 -4.21
CA ARG A 197 27.39 -12.33 -5.07
C ARG A 197 28.48 -13.38 -5.20
N ALA A 198 28.78 -13.80 -6.44
CA ALA A 198 29.90 -14.67 -6.75
C ALA A 198 31.11 -13.85 -7.21
N HIS A 199 32.25 -14.04 -6.56
CA HIS A 199 33.49 -13.40 -6.94
C HIS A 199 34.32 -14.34 -7.80
N GLY A 200 34.76 -13.82 -8.95
CA GLY A 200 35.67 -14.49 -9.88
C GLY A 200 37.08 -13.92 -9.82
N LYS A 201 37.97 -14.56 -10.56
CA LYS A 201 39.35 -14.08 -10.81
C LYS A 201 39.59 -14.07 -12.32
N ALA A 202 39.91 -12.89 -12.84
CA ALA A 202 40.21 -12.75 -14.25
C ALA A 202 41.54 -13.45 -14.63
N ALA A 203 41.55 -14.09 -15.79
CA ALA A 203 42.76 -14.65 -16.42
C ALA A 203 42.58 -14.62 -17.94
N HIS A 204 43.69 -14.72 -18.67
CA HIS A 204 43.65 -14.89 -20.12
C HIS A 204 42.90 -16.17 -20.49
N GLY A 205 42.09 -16.16 -21.55
CA GLY A 205 41.20 -17.26 -21.92
C GLY A 205 41.89 -18.61 -22.03
N SER A 206 43.11 -18.66 -22.54
CA SER A 206 43.93 -19.90 -22.63
C SER A 206 44.40 -20.44 -21.29
N LEU A 207 44.36 -19.62 -20.21
CA LEU A 207 44.80 -19.95 -18.87
C LEU A 207 43.67 -19.97 -17.83
N GLY A 208 42.44 -19.76 -18.31
CA GLY A 208 41.26 -19.58 -17.42
C GLY A 208 41.08 -20.68 -16.39
N ASN A 209 41.26 -21.94 -16.83
CA ASN A 209 41.09 -23.10 -15.94
C ASN A 209 42.27 -23.31 -14.96
N TYR A 210 43.41 -22.65 -15.15
CA TYR A 210 44.61 -22.80 -14.31
C TYR A 210 44.88 -21.62 -13.39
N LYS A 211 44.54 -20.38 -13.85
CA LYS A 211 44.86 -19.15 -13.13
C LYS A 211 43.64 -18.28 -12.82
N GLY A 212 42.52 -18.51 -13.50
CA GLY A 212 41.27 -17.80 -13.32
C GLY A 212 40.28 -18.56 -12.45
N GLU A 213 39.22 -17.84 -12.05
CA GLU A 213 38.05 -18.40 -11.40
C GLU A 213 36.77 -17.84 -12.04
N ASN A 214 35.97 -18.70 -12.62
CA ASN A 214 34.76 -18.28 -13.32
C ASN A 214 33.62 -18.06 -12.33
N ALA A 215 33.20 -16.79 -12.16
CA ALA A 215 32.12 -16.41 -11.25
C ALA A 215 30.77 -17.00 -11.67
N ILE A 216 30.52 -17.17 -12.98
CA ILE A 216 29.28 -17.79 -13.49
C ILE A 216 29.20 -19.25 -13.07
N LEU A 217 30.29 -20.00 -13.21
CA LEU A 217 30.34 -21.39 -12.78
C LEU A 217 30.23 -21.54 -11.26
N LYS A 218 30.73 -20.56 -10.49
CA LYS A 218 30.50 -20.52 -9.04
C LYS A 218 29.02 -20.29 -8.72
N MET A 219 28.39 -19.31 -9.36
CA MET A 219 26.98 -19.00 -9.18
C MET A 219 26.10 -20.20 -9.57
N ALA A 220 26.40 -20.86 -10.68
CA ALA A 220 25.65 -22.02 -11.16
C ALA A 220 25.59 -23.16 -10.11
N LYS A 221 26.60 -23.28 -9.24
CA LYS A 221 26.59 -24.25 -8.13
C LYS A 221 25.68 -23.83 -6.97
N VAL A 222 25.42 -22.54 -6.83
CA VAL A 222 24.58 -21.99 -5.75
C VAL A 222 23.10 -22.02 -6.12
N LEU A 223 22.76 -21.80 -7.39
CA LEU A 223 21.36 -21.71 -7.84
C LEU A 223 20.49 -22.90 -7.43
N PRO A 224 20.92 -24.19 -7.53
CA PRO A 224 20.14 -25.32 -7.05
C PRO A 224 19.92 -25.35 -5.53
N LEU A 225 20.77 -24.66 -4.78
CA LEU A 225 20.60 -24.54 -3.33
C LEU A 225 19.57 -23.46 -3.01
N VAL A 226 19.57 -22.36 -3.76
CA VAL A 226 18.55 -21.31 -3.63
C VAL A 226 17.16 -21.84 -3.94
N GLU A 227 17.02 -22.67 -5.00
CA GLU A 227 15.75 -23.33 -5.31
C GLU A 227 15.19 -24.15 -4.13
N LYS A 228 16.05 -24.76 -3.34
CA LYS A 228 15.60 -25.52 -2.15
C LYS A 228 14.97 -24.64 -1.07
N LEU A 229 15.30 -23.35 -1.01
CA LEU A 229 14.69 -22.43 -0.05
C LEU A 229 13.18 -22.29 -0.27
N THR A 230 12.71 -22.41 -1.51
CA THR A 230 11.28 -22.36 -1.84
C THR A 230 10.50 -23.56 -1.29
N ARG A 231 11.18 -24.62 -0.87
CA ARG A 231 10.59 -25.86 -0.35
C ARG A 231 10.64 -25.95 1.17
N ILE A 232 11.15 -24.93 1.84
CA ILE A 232 11.18 -24.89 3.30
C ILE A 232 9.76 -24.69 3.80
N SER A 233 9.25 -25.66 4.56
CA SER A 233 7.93 -25.54 5.18
C SER A 233 7.99 -24.61 6.38
N GLY A 234 7.06 -23.67 6.47
CA GLY A 234 6.87 -22.85 7.66
C GLY A 234 6.20 -23.66 8.80
N HIS A 235 6.42 -23.20 10.02
CA HIS A 235 5.65 -23.67 11.17
C HIS A 235 4.44 -22.75 11.35
N PHE A 236 3.24 -23.30 11.25
CA PHE A 236 1.99 -22.54 11.35
C PHE A 236 1.17 -23.06 12.54
N SER A 237 0.55 -22.16 13.27
CA SER A 237 -0.46 -22.51 14.27
C SER A 237 -1.76 -22.95 13.57
N ASP A 238 -2.59 -23.71 14.27
CA ASP A 238 -3.91 -24.14 13.75
C ASP A 238 -4.77 -22.96 13.29
N ARG A 239 -4.65 -21.81 13.94
CA ARG A 239 -5.33 -20.56 13.57
C ARG A 239 -4.92 -20.05 12.20
N GLN A 240 -3.69 -20.31 11.76
CA GLN A 240 -3.14 -19.87 10.47
C GLN A 240 -3.34 -20.89 9.35
N LEU A 241 -3.52 -22.18 9.69
CA LEU A 241 -3.63 -23.24 8.69
C LEU A 241 -4.85 -23.09 7.79
N LYS A 242 -6.01 -22.71 8.33
CA LYS A 242 -7.23 -22.54 7.55
C LYS A 242 -7.14 -21.40 6.54
N PRO A 243 -6.76 -20.16 6.92
CA PRO A 243 -6.56 -19.07 5.97
C PRO A 243 -5.51 -19.38 4.89
N LEU A 244 -4.45 -20.11 5.22
CA LEU A 244 -3.43 -20.53 4.26
C LEU A 244 -3.98 -21.55 3.23
N ALA A 245 -4.81 -22.49 3.68
CA ALA A 245 -5.47 -23.44 2.79
C ALA A 245 -6.48 -22.73 1.85
N ASP A 246 -7.26 -21.81 2.40
CA ASP A 246 -8.23 -21.03 1.63
C ASP A 246 -7.52 -20.15 0.58
N SER A 247 -6.40 -19.50 0.93
CA SER A 247 -5.57 -18.70 0.01
C SER A 247 -4.98 -19.54 -1.11
N LYS A 248 -4.55 -20.77 -0.82
CA LYS A 248 -4.03 -21.69 -1.83
C LYS A 248 -5.10 -22.09 -2.82
N MET A 249 -6.30 -22.44 -2.35
CA MET A 249 -7.45 -22.76 -3.20
C MET A 249 -7.78 -21.61 -4.16
N ILE A 250 -7.85 -20.38 -3.65
CA ILE A 250 -8.13 -19.19 -4.48
C ILE A 250 -7.05 -18.96 -5.54
N ALA A 251 -5.80 -19.23 -5.23
CA ALA A 251 -4.69 -19.10 -6.19
C ALA A 251 -4.72 -20.20 -7.27
N GLU A 252 -5.15 -21.40 -6.91
CA GLU A 252 -5.26 -22.53 -7.84
C GLU A 252 -6.48 -22.41 -8.78
N ASP A 253 -7.59 -21.83 -8.30
CA ASP A 253 -8.81 -21.61 -9.12
C ASP A 253 -8.65 -20.54 -10.22
N LYS A 254 -7.57 -19.77 -10.22
CA LYS A 254 -7.28 -18.72 -11.22
C LYS A 254 -6.43 -19.18 -12.39
N ASN A 255 -6.09 -20.45 -12.47
CA ASN A 255 -5.40 -21.10 -13.59
C ASN A 255 -6.35 -22.03 -14.34
#